data_6fcec4f75685ef376539992482a0c9e6
#
_entry.id   6fcec4f75685ef376539992482a0c9e6
#
_cell.length_a   1.000
_cell.length_b   1.000
_cell.length_c   1.000
_cell.angle_alpha   90.00
_cell.angle_beta   90.00
_cell.angle_gamma   90.00
#
_symmetry.space_group_name_H-M   'P 1'
#
loop_
_entity.id
_entity.type
_entity.pdbx_description
1 polymer ?
#
loop_
_entity_poly.entity_id
_entity_poly.type
_entity_poly.pdbx_seq_one_letter_code
_entity_poly.pdbx_strand_id
1 'polypeptide(L)'
;VPEQYSAETPSVSPDGKKIYIASNIPGGFGGFDIYEATIAEDGTIGKLVNLGPNVNTADDEKYPFMSSDNKYLYFSSKGHLNLGGYDVFRSAYVDNSFLTAMNLGTDLNSRRDDVAFVMTSPSKGYISTDKKQSGNFDILKFEIKKQENLHFNYTIVEEVTKTPLPNANVVVTDEFGTKLTETQSDNNGKIKLALEPLTTYNVVVNKDGYETKKLNIATGDTDKNIALTQKKTVVTEDAIVIENIYFDFNKSTIKKESELSLNKIVEVLKNNTNMSITINAHTDSKGSDAYNQTLSESRAKSAYQYLLKKGIPATQ
;
A
#
# COMPACT_ATOMS: atom_id res chain seq x y z
N VAL A 1 -8.55 -34.94 -14.29
CA VAL A 1 -9.76 -34.29 -14.82
C VAL A 1 -10.73 -35.40 -15.21
N PRO A 2 -12.02 -35.37 -14.81
CA PRO A 2 -13.01 -36.35 -15.28
C PRO A 2 -13.11 -36.35 -16.81
N GLU A 3 -13.37 -37.51 -17.41
CA GLU A 3 -13.37 -37.72 -18.89
C GLU A 3 -14.28 -36.77 -19.68
N GLN A 4 -15.31 -36.23 -19.07
CA GLN A 4 -16.26 -35.29 -19.69
C GLN A 4 -15.76 -33.83 -19.78
N TYR A 5 -14.56 -33.52 -19.19
CA TYR A 5 -13.97 -32.18 -19.20
C TYR A 5 -12.61 -32.20 -19.84
N SER A 6 -12.22 -31.08 -20.40
CA SER A 6 -10.92 -30.90 -21.04
C SER A 6 -9.88 -30.40 -20.08
N ALA A 7 -8.67 -30.86 -20.26
CA ALA A 7 -7.46 -30.33 -19.63
C ALA A 7 -6.44 -30.05 -20.73
N GLU A 8 -5.96 -28.80 -20.79
CA GLU A 8 -5.14 -28.30 -21.89
C GLU A 8 -3.91 -27.55 -21.37
N THR A 9 -2.92 -27.45 -22.23
CA THR A 9 -1.75 -26.57 -22.05
C THR A 9 -1.04 -26.71 -20.68
N PRO A 10 -0.63 -27.93 -20.26
CA PRO A 10 0.05 -28.11 -18.98
C PRO A 10 1.44 -27.48 -18.97
N SER A 11 1.83 -26.92 -17.82
CA SER A 11 3.15 -26.37 -17.56
C SER A 11 3.60 -26.76 -16.17
N VAL A 12 4.84 -27.23 -16.03
CA VAL A 12 5.43 -27.62 -14.75
C VAL A 12 6.24 -26.44 -14.20
N SER A 13 6.15 -26.19 -12.89
CA SER A 13 7.00 -25.19 -12.23
C SER A 13 8.48 -25.56 -12.36
N PRO A 14 9.40 -24.58 -12.39
CA PRO A 14 10.84 -24.83 -12.54
C PRO A 14 11.44 -25.76 -11.48
N ASP A 15 10.86 -25.76 -10.28
CA ASP A 15 11.29 -26.65 -9.17
C ASP A 15 10.67 -28.06 -9.26
N GLY A 16 9.84 -28.33 -10.27
CA GLY A 16 9.19 -29.62 -10.49
C GLY A 16 8.08 -29.99 -9.49
N LYS A 17 7.68 -29.08 -8.60
CA LYS A 17 6.75 -29.39 -7.49
C LYS A 17 5.29 -29.08 -7.78
N LYS A 18 5.03 -28.30 -8.81
CA LYS A 18 3.68 -27.92 -9.21
C LYS A 18 3.46 -28.09 -10.71
N ILE A 19 2.24 -28.42 -11.08
CA ILE A 19 1.75 -28.34 -12.44
C ILE A 19 0.64 -27.29 -12.52
N TYR A 20 0.68 -26.48 -13.55
CA TYR A 20 -0.38 -25.53 -13.92
C TYR A 20 -1.05 -26.05 -15.17
N ILE A 21 -2.39 -25.96 -15.25
CA ILE A 21 -3.17 -26.52 -16.33
C ILE A 21 -4.43 -25.72 -16.57
N ALA A 22 -4.81 -25.49 -17.82
CA ALA A 22 -6.11 -24.95 -18.15
C ALA A 22 -7.16 -26.07 -18.17
N SER A 23 -8.32 -25.84 -17.56
CA SER A 23 -9.42 -26.83 -17.58
C SER A 23 -10.78 -26.16 -17.43
N ASN A 24 -11.78 -26.78 -18.07
CA ASN A 24 -13.18 -26.37 -17.98
C ASN A 24 -13.99 -27.21 -16.97
N ILE A 25 -13.35 -27.71 -15.91
CA ILE A 25 -14.04 -28.44 -14.83
C ILE A 25 -15.02 -27.54 -14.11
N PRO A 26 -16.19 -28.03 -13.67
CA PRO A 26 -17.19 -27.22 -12.97
C PRO A 26 -16.67 -26.61 -11.68
N GLY A 27 -17.18 -25.40 -11.38
CA GLY A 27 -16.80 -24.65 -10.16
C GLY A 27 -15.65 -23.68 -10.38
N GLY A 28 -15.26 -23.46 -11.63
CA GLY A 28 -14.39 -22.35 -12.06
C GLY A 28 -15.12 -21.02 -12.14
N PHE A 29 -14.44 -20.01 -12.69
CA PHE A 29 -14.96 -18.66 -12.90
C PHE A 29 -15.56 -18.50 -14.29
N GLY A 30 -14.97 -19.18 -15.31
CA GLY A 30 -15.32 -19.00 -16.69
C GLY A 30 -15.41 -20.29 -17.51
N GLY A 31 -14.98 -20.22 -18.77
CA GLY A 31 -14.88 -21.35 -19.67
C GLY A 31 -13.70 -22.26 -19.29
N PHE A 32 -12.50 -21.89 -19.72
CA PHE A 32 -11.27 -22.51 -19.24
C PHE A 32 -10.61 -21.65 -18.19
N ASP A 33 -10.40 -22.20 -17.02
CA ASP A 33 -9.65 -21.57 -15.93
C ASP A 33 -8.29 -22.24 -15.75
N ILE A 34 -7.32 -21.52 -15.17
CA ILE A 34 -6.04 -22.08 -14.77
C ILE A 34 -6.15 -22.63 -13.36
N TYR A 35 -5.70 -23.87 -13.23
CA TYR A 35 -5.60 -24.60 -11.95
C TYR A 35 -4.15 -24.94 -11.67
N GLU A 36 -3.80 -25.13 -10.40
CA GLU A 36 -2.56 -25.76 -9.98
C GLU A 36 -2.80 -27.08 -9.26
N ALA A 37 -1.83 -27.95 -9.31
CA ALA A 37 -1.73 -29.13 -8.44
C ALA A 37 -0.28 -29.37 -8.02
N THR A 38 -0.09 -29.99 -6.87
CA THR A 38 1.22 -30.45 -6.41
C THR A 38 1.65 -31.69 -7.18
N ILE A 39 2.94 -31.84 -7.40
CA ILE A 39 3.57 -33.06 -7.92
C ILE A 39 4.35 -33.70 -6.76
N ALA A 40 3.97 -34.91 -6.37
CA ALA A 40 4.68 -35.68 -5.37
C ALA A 40 6.01 -36.25 -5.93
N GLU A 41 6.91 -36.74 -5.06
CA GLU A 41 8.20 -37.30 -5.48
C GLU A 41 8.07 -38.51 -6.38
N ASP A 42 6.97 -39.28 -6.26
CA ASP A 42 6.64 -40.43 -7.10
C ASP A 42 5.97 -40.04 -8.43
N GLY A 43 5.81 -38.72 -8.72
CA GLY A 43 5.14 -38.19 -9.89
C GLY A 43 3.61 -38.14 -9.79
N THR A 44 3.02 -38.51 -8.65
CA THR A 44 1.56 -38.42 -8.44
C THR A 44 1.13 -36.97 -8.43
N ILE A 45 0.09 -36.63 -9.21
CA ILE A 45 -0.50 -35.30 -9.28
C ILE A 45 -1.61 -35.19 -8.23
N GLY A 46 -1.51 -34.18 -7.36
CA GLY A 46 -2.49 -33.88 -6.34
C GLY A 46 -3.81 -33.34 -6.90
N LYS A 47 -4.68 -32.88 -5.99
CA LYS A 47 -5.96 -32.26 -6.36
C LYS A 47 -5.73 -30.91 -7.07
N LEU A 48 -6.50 -30.68 -8.15
CA LEU A 48 -6.53 -29.40 -8.83
C LEU A 48 -7.19 -28.34 -7.95
N VAL A 49 -6.51 -27.20 -7.83
CA VAL A 49 -6.97 -26.00 -7.10
C VAL A 49 -7.03 -24.84 -8.09
N ASN A 50 -8.18 -24.19 -8.18
CA ASN A 50 -8.36 -23.00 -9.01
C ASN A 50 -7.49 -21.84 -8.51
N LEU A 51 -6.82 -21.10 -9.39
CA LEU A 51 -5.93 -20.00 -8.99
C LEU A 51 -6.65 -18.73 -8.52
N GLY A 52 -7.98 -18.70 -8.63
CA GLY A 52 -8.80 -17.59 -8.13
C GLY A 52 -8.92 -16.40 -9.08
N PRO A 53 -9.65 -15.36 -8.67
CA PRO A 53 -10.08 -14.26 -9.54
C PRO A 53 -8.98 -13.26 -9.94
N ASN A 54 -7.79 -13.37 -9.34
CA ASN A 54 -6.65 -12.57 -9.77
C ASN A 54 -6.01 -13.09 -11.07
N VAL A 55 -6.24 -14.37 -11.38
CA VAL A 55 -5.76 -15.05 -12.58
C VAL A 55 -6.93 -15.39 -13.51
N ASN A 56 -8.00 -15.95 -12.99
CA ASN A 56 -9.13 -16.47 -13.76
C ASN A 56 -10.29 -15.46 -13.84
N THR A 57 -11.00 -15.46 -14.97
CA THR A 57 -12.10 -14.54 -15.25
C THR A 57 -13.36 -15.31 -15.68
N ALA A 58 -14.41 -14.61 -16.13
CA ALA A 58 -15.61 -15.24 -16.70
C ALA A 58 -15.41 -15.80 -18.12
N ASP A 59 -14.29 -15.52 -18.76
CA ASP A 59 -13.94 -16.03 -20.08
C ASP A 59 -12.91 -17.17 -19.99
N ASP A 60 -12.03 -17.30 -20.97
CA ASP A 60 -11.04 -18.36 -21.04
C ASP A 60 -9.64 -17.87 -20.64
N GLU A 61 -8.97 -18.62 -19.74
CA GLU A 61 -7.54 -18.51 -19.43
C GLU A 61 -6.80 -19.79 -19.82
N LYS A 62 -5.74 -19.66 -20.62
CA LYS A 62 -4.95 -20.79 -21.14
C LYS A 62 -3.45 -20.51 -21.18
N TYR A 63 -2.67 -21.51 -21.53
CA TYR A 63 -1.22 -21.44 -21.76
C TYR A 63 -0.42 -20.92 -20.53
N PRO A 64 -0.61 -21.48 -19.34
CA PRO A 64 0.17 -21.07 -18.17
C PRO A 64 1.66 -21.39 -18.36
N PHE A 65 2.52 -20.46 -17.93
CA PHE A 65 3.96 -20.61 -17.90
C PHE A 65 4.55 -19.93 -16.68
N MET A 66 5.19 -20.68 -15.77
CA MET A 66 5.85 -20.13 -14.59
C MET A 66 7.27 -19.69 -14.94
N SER A 67 7.67 -18.49 -14.52
CA SER A 67 9.05 -17.98 -14.69
C SER A 67 10.06 -18.86 -13.97
N SER A 68 11.32 -18.88 -14.46
CA SER A 68 12.38 -19.74 -13.95
C SER A 68 12.76 -19.48 -12.48
N ASP A 69 12.42 -18.31 -11.95
CA ASP A 69 12.61 -17.91 -10.55
C ASP A 69 11.36 -18.13 -9.66
N ASN A 70 10.31 -18.77 -10.20
CA ASN A 70 9.02 -18.98 -9.54
C ASN A 70 8.29 -17.69 -9.08
N LYS A 71 8.62 -16.55 -9.65
CA LYS A 71 8.03 -15.27 -9.25
C LYS A 71 6.78 -14.87 -10.04
N TYR A 72 6.71 -15.25 -11.31
CA TYR A 72 5.64 -14.82 -12.20
C TYR A 72 5.01 -15.98 -12.95
N LEU A 73 3.67 -16.04 -12.90
CA LEU A 73 2.90 -16.86 -13.82
C LEU A 73 2.51 -16.00 -15.03
N TYR A 74 2.91 -16.43 -16.22
CA TYR A 74 2.45 -15.90 -17.49
C TYR A 74 1.33 -16.78 -18.02
N PHE A 75 0.33 -16.19 -18.64
CA PHE A 75 -0.80 -16.93 -19.23
C PHE A 75 -1.51 -16.05 -20.25
N SER A 76 -2.37 -16.66 -21.07
CA SER A 76 -3.20 -15.94 -22.05
C SER A 76 -4.64 -15.92 -21.57
N SER A 77 -5.29 -14.75 -21.62
CA SER A 77 -6.68 -14.53 -21.18
C SER A 77 -7.47 -13.74 -22.21
N LYS A 78 -8.78 -14.06 -22.30
CA LYS A 78 -9.77 -13.26 -23.02
C LYS A 78 -10.57 -12.33 -22.11
N GLY A 79 -10.62 -12.61 -20.81
CA GLY A 79 -11.57 -11.95 -19.92
C GLY A 79 -10.97 -10.77 -19.11
N HIS A 80 -9.65 -10.71 -18.94
CA HIS A 80 -9.00 -9.52 -18.39
C HIS A 80 -9.07 -8.35 -19.38
N LEU A 81 -8.82 -7.12 -18.91
CA LEU A 81 -8.74 -5.95 -19.79
C LEU A 81 -7.66 -6.17 -20.86
N ASN A 82 -8.08 -6.49 -22.06
CA ASN A 82 -7.24 -6.92 -23.18
C ASN A 82 -7.27 -5.93 -24.35
N LEU A 83 -6.44 -6.19 -25.36
CA LEU A 83 -6.35 -5.42 -26.60
C LEU A 83 -7.14 -6.06 -27.75
N GLY A 84 -7.43 -7.35 -27.64
CA GLY A 84 -8.05 -8.11 -28.73
C GLY A 84 -8.69 -9.43 -28.33
N GLY A 85 -8.19 -10.53 -28.87
CA GLY A 85 -8.59 -11.88 -28.51
C GLY A 85 -7.95 -12.38 -27.22
N TYR A 86 -7.14 -13.43 -27.31
CA TYR A 86 -6.26 -13.77 -26.21
C TYR A 86 -5.09 -12.79 -26.15
N ASP A 87 -4.86 -12.20 -25.00
CA ASP A 87 -3.65 -11.43 -24.68
C ASP A 87 -2.81 -12.17 -23.62
N VAL A 88 -1.51 -11.96 -23.63
CA VAL A 88 -0.61 -12.47 -22.60
C VAL A 88 -0.61 -11.53 -21.40
N PHE A 89 -0.82 -12.14 -20.24
CA PHE A 89 -0.78 -11.49 -18.94
C PHE A 89 0.33 -12.10 -18.09
N ARG A 90 0.72 -11.39 -17.03
CA ARG A 90 1.51 -11.95 -15.95
C ARG A 90 0.86 -11.67 -14.61
N SER A 91 1.00 -12.59 -13.65
CA SER A 91 0.63 -12.41 -12.27
C SER A 91 1.83 -12.74 -11.36
N ALA A 92 2.15 -11.86 -10.42
CA ALA A 92 3.21 -12.11 -9.43
C ALA A 92 2.73 -13.11 -8.38
N TYR A 93 3.60 -14.04 -8.00
CA TYR A 93 3.35 -15.03 -6.97
C TYR A 93 4.04 -14.62 -5.68
N VAL A 94 3.27 -14.15 -4.70
CA VAL A 94 3.74 -13.56 -3.44
C VAL A 94 2.99 -14.24 -2.29
N ASP A 95 3.69 -14.67 -1.25
CA ASP A 95 3.11 -15.26 -0.04
C ASP A 95 2.07 -16.37 -0.33
N ASN A 96 2.41 -17.27 -1.25
CA ASN A 96 1.54 -18.36 -1.72
C ASN A 96 0.23 -17.93 -2.40
N SER A 97 0.18 -16.72 -2.94
CA SER A 97 -0.97 -16.17 -3.65
C SER A 97 -0.55 -15.46 -4.93
N PHE A 98 -1.40 -15.49 -5.94
CA PHE A 98 -1.23 -14.72 -7.15
C PHE A 98 -1.83 -13.32 -6.99
N LEU A 99 -1.07 -12.29 -7.36
CA LEU A 99 -1.58 -10.91 -7.42
C LEU A 99 -2.41 -10.71 -8.69
N THR A 100 -3.17 -9.61 -8.74
CA THR A 100 -3.97 -9.25 -9.93
C THR A 100 -3.11 -9.25 -11.18
N ALA A 101 -3.60 -9.93 -12.21
CA ALA A 101 -2.91 -10.08 -13.48
C ALA A 101 -2.73 -8.73 -14.21
N MET A 102 -1.61 -8.59 -14.88
CA MET A 102 -1.21 -7.39 -15.64
C MET A 102 -0.98 -7.76 -17.11
N ASN A 103 -1.61 -7.01 -18.03
CA ASN A 103 -1.38 -7.14 -19.47
C ASN A 103 0.05 -6.74 -19.84
N LEU A 104 0.73 -7.49 -20.69
CA LEU A 104 2.12 -7.20 -21.10
C LEU A 104 2.24 -6.09 -22.15
N GLY A 105 1.12 -5.49 -22.56
CA GLY A 105 1.08 -4.30 -23.39
C GLY A 105 1.27 -4.56 -24.90
N THR A 106 1.20 -3.47 -25.66
CA THR A 106 1.13 -3.49 -27.14
C THR A 106 2.42 -3.91 -27.84
N ASP A 107 3.55 -3.92 -27.12
CA ASP A 107 4.81 -4.40 -27.71
C ASP A 107 4.80 -5.91 -27.91
N LEU A 108 4.04 -6.63 -27.09
CA LEU A 108 3.87 -8.09 -27.17
C LEU A 108 2.49 -8.46 -27.70
N ASN A 109 1.44 -7.93 -27.09
CA ASN A 109 0.05 -8.22 -27.42
C ASN A 109 -0.47 -7.40 -28.61
N SER A 110 -1.46 -7.93 -29.32
CA SER A 110 -2.05 -7.36 -30.52
C SER A 110 -3.59 -7.28 -30.41
N ARG A 111 -4.27 -6.87 -31.49
CA ARG A 111 -5.74 -6.91 -31.58
C ARG A 111 -6.30 -8.30 -31.91
N ARG A 112 -5.47 -9.33 -31.90
CA ARG A 112 -5.82 -10.71 -32.21
C ARG A 112 -5.37 -11.63 -31.09
N ASP A 113 -5.25 -12.93 -31.38
CA ASP A 113 -4.85 -13.92 -30.40
C ASP A 113 -3.31 -13.93 -30.22
N ASP A 114 -2.87 -13.69 -29.01
CA ASP A 114 -1.47 -13.78 -28.57
C ASP A 114 -1.41 -14.84 -27.45
N VAL A 115 -0.78 -15.97 -27.73
CA VAL A 115 -0.85 -17.17 -26.87
C VAL A 115 0.50 -17.86 -26.71
N ALA A 116 0.55 -18.82 -25.79
CA ALA A 116 1.67 -19.71 -25.60
C ALA A 116 3.01 -18.98 -25.41
N PHE A 117 3.00 -17.96 -24.54
CA PHE A 117 4.21 -17.23 -24.13
C PHE A 117 5.12 -18.13 -23.32
N VAL A 118 6.39 -18.22 -23.72
CA VAL A 118 7.42 -18.97 -23.00
C VAL A 118 8.74 -18.20 -22.97
N MET A 119 9.45 -18.25 -21.86
CA MET A 119 10.78 -17.65 -21.70
C MET A 119 11.86 -18.74 -21.78
N THR A 120 12.93 -18.47 -22.52
CA THR A 120 14.12 -19.33 -22.62
C THR A 120 15.30 -18.77 -21.82
N SER A 121 15.20 -17.51 -21.43
CA SER A 121 16.11 -16.81 -20.54
C SER A 121 15.37 -15.64 -19.88
N PRO A 122 15.93 -14.94 -18.87
CA PRO A 122 15.26 -13.82 -18.22
C PRO A 122 14.83 -12.68 -19.17
N SER A 123 15.37 -12.61 -20.38
CA SER A 123 15.04 -11.52 -21.34
C SER A 123 14.62 -12.01 -22.73
N LYS A 124 14.55 -13.32 -22.98
CA LYS A 124 14.25 -13.83 -24.33
C LYS A 124 13.23 -14.96 -24.27
N GLY A 125 12.43 -15.07 -25.33
CA GLY A 125 11.44 -16.11 -25.40
C GLY A 125 10.73 -16.17 -26.74
N TYR A 126 9.60 -16.88 -26.75
CA TYR A 126 8.75 -17.06 -27.91
C TYR A 126 7.29 -16.85 -27.52
N ILE A 127 6.50 -16.43 -28.50
CA ILE A 127 5.05 -16.26 -28.43
C ILE A 127 4.44 -16.75 -29.72
N SER A 128 3.26 -17.36 -29.63
CA SER A 128 2.41 -17.66 -30.81
C SER A 128 1.39 -16.56 -31.00
N THR A 129 1.25 -16.04 -32.20
CA THR A 129 0.32 -14.95 -32.50
C THR A 129 -0.23 -15.06 -33.90
N ASP A 130 -1.51 -14.74 -34.09
CA ASP A 130 -2.14 -14.64 -35.41
C ASP A 130 -2.28 -13.21 -35.93
N LYS A 131 -1.46 -12.29 -35.39
CA LYS A 131 -1.55 -10.84 -35.68
C LYS A 131 -1.47 -10.44 -37.14
N LYS A 132 -0.88 -11.29 -37.99
CA LYS A 132 -0.84 -11.03 -39.44
C LYS A 132 -2.11 -11.44 -40.13
N GLN A 133 -2.69 -12.58 -39.75
CA GLN A 133 -3.89 -13.14 -40.38
C GLN A 133 -4.63 -13.99 -39.35
N SER A 134 -5.91 -13.70 -39.14
CA SER A 134 -6.78 -14.42 -38.20
C SER A 134 -6.74 -15.93 -38.40
N GLY A 135 -6.51 -16.67 -37.31
CA GLY A 135 -6.47 -18.13 -37.31
C GLY A 135 -5.19 -18.74 -37.91
N ASN A 136 -4.25 -17.93 -38.39
CA ASN A 136 -2.95 -18.38 -38.89
C ASN A 136 -1.83 -17.94 -37.98
N PHE A 137 -1.45 -18.81 -37.04
CA PHE A 137 -0.47 -18.51 -36.00
C PHE A 137 0.97 -18.62 -36.53
N ASP A 138 1.74 -17.56 -36.22
CA ASP A 138 3.20 -17.53 -36.35
C ASP A 138 3.85 -17.68 -34.99
N ILE A 139 5.01 -18.31 -34.91
CA ILE A 139 5.86 -18.30 -33.72
C ILE A 139 6.87 -17.17 -33.87
N LEU A 140 6.78 -16.17 -32.96
CA LEU A 140 7.68 -15.02 -32.95
C LEU A 140 8.65 -15.12 -31.76
N LYS A 141 9.92 -14.84 -32.04
CA LYS A 141 10.92 -14.61 -31.00
C LYS A 141 10.80 -13.18 -30.48
N PHE A 142 10.85 -13.01 -29.17
CA PHE A 142 10.96 -11.69 -28.54
C PHE A 142 12.22 -11.56 -27.71
N GLU A 143 12.64 -10.33 -27.49
CA GLU A 143 13.71 -9.97 -26.56
C GLU A 143 13.25 -8.76 -25.74
N ILE A 144 13.19 -8.95 -24.42
CA ILE A 144 12.86 -7.88 -23.46
C ILE A 144 14.09 -6.95 -23.39
N LYS A 145 13.93 -5.75 -23.86
CA LYS A 145 14.93 -4.68 -23.70
C LYS A 145 14.65 -3.96 -22.39
N LYS A 146 15.70 -3.62 -21.66
CA LYS A 146 15.56 -2.76 -20.49
C LYS A 146 14.95 -1.45 -20.96
N GLN A 147 13.74 -1.16 -20.50
CA GLN A 147 13.07 0.10 -20.78
C GLN A 147 13.66 1.20 -19.91
N GLU A 148 13.61 2.45 -20.37
CA GLU A 148 13.96 3.60 -19.54
C GLU A 148 12.92 3.73 -18.42
N ASN A 149 13.38 4.12 -17.25
CA ASN A 149 12.50 4.35 -16.11
C ASN A 149 11.51 5.47 -16.42
N LEU A 150 10.25 5.24 -16.11
CA LEU A 150 9.23 6.27 -16.14
C LEU A 150 9.42 7.20 -14.94
N HIS A 151 9.24 8.49 -15.15
CA HIS A 151 9.32 9.50 -14.10
C HIS A 151 7.91 9.85 -13.61
N PHE A 152 7.68 9.63 -12.32
CA PHE A 152 6.43 9.96 -11.64
C PHE A 152 6.67 11.14 -10.69
N ASN A 153 5.81 12.14 -10.77
CA ASN A 153 5.85 13.30 -9.88
C ASN A 153 4.62 13.24 -8.97
N TYR A 154 4.83 13.20 -7.66
CA TYR A 154 3.76 13.24 -6.68
C TYR A 154 3.93 14.44 -5.76
N THR A 155 2.83 14.96 -5.24
CA THR A 155 2.84 15.95 -4.18
C THR A 155 2.18 15.35 -2.94
N ILE A 156 2.92 15.31 -1.84
CA ILE A 156 2.40 14.90 -0.54
C ILE A 156 1.68 16.11 0.06
N VAL A 157 0.41 15.93 0.40
CA VAL A 157 -0.45 17.01 0.94
C VAL A 157 -1.20 16.55 2.17
N GLU A 158 -1.59 17.49 3.02
CA GLU A 158 -2.56 17.27 4.08
C GLU A 158 -3.95 17.02 3.46
N GLU A 159 -4.71 16.08 4.02
CA GLU A 159 -5.95 15.57 3.38
C GLU A 159 -7.06 16.63 3.31
N VAL A 160 -7.23 17.44 4.35
CA VAL A 160 -8.33 18.42 4.44
C VAL A 160 -7.94 19.75 3.79
N THR A 161 -6.81 20.31 4.22
CA THR A 161 -6.37 21.66 3.79
C THR A 161 -5.71 21.69 2.43
N LYS A 162 -5.28 20.50 1.90
CA LYS A 162 -4.48 20.33 0.69
C LYS A 162 -3.12 21.05 0.74
N THR A 163 -2.67 21.42 1.93
CA THR A 163 -1.37 22.07 2.15
C THR A 163 -0.23 21.08 1.86
N PRO A 164 0.80 21.46 1.09
CA PRO A 164 1.97 20.61 0.85
C PRO A 164 2.69 20.24 2.15
N LEU A 165 3.12 19.00 2.25
CA LEU A 165 3.81 18.45 3.42
C LEU A 165 5.28 18.18 3.09
N PRO A 166 6.22 19.05 3.54
CA PRO A 166 7.64 18.81 3.38
C PRO A 166 8.16 17.71 4.32
N ASN A 167 9.31 17.11 3.97
CA ASN A 167 10.00 16.09 4.76
C ASN A 167 9.12 14.88 5.13
N ALA A 168 8.16 14.53 4.28
CA ALA A 168 7.46 13.25 4.39
C ALA A 168 8.37 12.15 3.84
N ASN A 169 8.63 11.10 4.63
CA ASN A 169 9.46 9.98 4.22
C ASN A 169 8.66 9.03 3.33
N VAL A 170 9.20 8.69 2.17
CA VAL A 170 8.56 7.84 1.16
C VAL A 170 9.47 6.66 0.86
N VAL A 171 8.97 5.47 1.13
CA VAL A 171 9.63 4.20 0.84
C VAL A 171 8.87 3.50 -0.29
N VAL A 172 9.59 3.10 -1.33
CA VAL A 172 9.04 2.35 -2.46
C VAL A 172 9.65 0.96 -2.49
N THR A 173 8.80 -0.05 -2.57
CA THR A 173 9.19 -1.45 -2.74
C THR A 173 8.55 -2.01 -4.00
N ASP A 174 9.14 -3.06 -4.57
CA ASP A 174 8.49 -3.88 -5.60
C ASP A 174 7.34 -4.71 -4.99
N GLU A 175 6.64 -5.48 -5.82
CA GLU A 175 5.57 -6.37 -5.40
C GLU A 175 6.03 -7.48 -4.43
N PHE A 176 7.33 -7.78 -4.37
CA PHE A 176 7.94 -8.77 -3.47
C PHE A 176 8.44 -8.18 -2.16
N GLY A 177 8.24 -6.87 -1.94
CA GLY A 177 8.69 -6.16 -0.74
C GLY A 177 10.16 -5.74 -0.76
N THR A 178 10.89 -5.92 -1.88
CA THR A 178 12.27 -5.47 -2.02
C THR A 178 12.31 -3.95 -2.08
N LYS A 179 13.04 -3.31 -1.17
CA LYS A 179 13.17 -1.85 -1.17
C LYS A 179 13.97 -1.37 -2.37
N LEU A 180 13.34 -0.54 -3.20
CA LEU A 180 13.93 0.04 -4.40
C LEU A 180 14.50 1.43 -4.16
N THR A 181 13.76 2.27 -3.43
CA THR A 181 14.20 3.62 -3.11
C THR A 181 13.55 4.12 -1.81
N GLU A 182 14.22 5.10 -1.19
CA GLU A 182 13.70 5.87 -0.07
C GLU A 182 14.06 7.33 -0.29
N THR A 183 13.10 8.21 -0.17
CA THR A 183 13.26 9.64 -0.42
C THR A 183 12.36 10.45 0.50
N GLN A 184 12.56 11.77 0.54
CA GLN A 184 11.72 12.68 1.29
C GLN A 184 11.12 13.74 0.36
N SER A 185 9.91 14.20 0.70
CA SER A 185 9.29 15.32 -0.02
C SER A 185 10.06 16.63 0.23
N ASP A 186 10.16 17.44 -0.80
CA ASP A 186 10.80 18.77 -0.77
C ASP A 186 9.93 19.79 -0.01
N ASN A 187 10.39 21.06 0.04
CA ASN A 187 9.66 22.15 0.71
C ASN A 187 8.26 22.43 0.14
N ASN A 188 7.98 21.96 -1.07
CA ASN A 188 6.67 22.06 -1.73
C ASN A 188 5.89 20.74 -1.66
N GLY A 189 6.32 19.80 -0.83
CA GLY A 189 5.70 18.46 -0.70
C GLY A 189 5.98 17.54 -1.89
N LYS A 190 6.84 17.91 -2.85
CA LYS A 190 7.04 17.15 -4.09
C LYS A 190 8.06 16.03 -3.91
N ILE A 191 7.76 14.89 -4.55
CA ILE A 191 8.70 13.78 -4.76
C ILE A 191 8.77 13.44 -6.25
N LYS A 192 9.92 12.91 -6.68
CA LYS A 192 10.14 12.39 -8.02
C LYS A 192 10.62 10.95 -7.91
N LEU A 193 9.89 10.02 -8.52
CA LEU A 193 10.23 8.61 -8.55
C LEU A 193 10.59 8.19 -9.98
N ALA A 194 11.65 7.41 -10.14
CA ALA A 194 12.04 6.80 -11.40
C ALA A 194 11.81 5.29 -11.27
N LEU A 195 10.76 4.78 -11.93
CA LEU A 195 10.25 3.42 -11.78
C LEU A 195 10.19 2.72 -13.13
N GLU A 196 10.45 1.40 -13.15
CA GLU A 196 10.34 0.59 -14.37
C GLU A 196 8.86 0.47 -14.78
N PRO A 197 8.56 0.49 -16.08
CA PRO A 197 7.20 0.26 -16.57
C PRO A 197 6.73 -1.18 -16.32
N LEU A 198 5.42 -1.40 -16.42
CA LEU A 198 4.77 -2.72 -16.26
C LEU A 198 5.07 -3.42 -14.91
N THR A 199 5.25 -2.66 -13.86
CA THR A 199 5.49 -3.17 -12.50
C THR A 199 4.56 -2.47 -11.53
N THR A 200 4.06 -3.20 -10.54
CA THR A 200 3.30 -2.61 -9.42
C THR A 200 4.23 -2.34 -8.26
N TYR A 201 4.15 -1.15 -7.73
CA TYR A 201 4.98 -0.71 -6.60
C TYR A 201 4.14 -0.47 -5.36
N ASN A 202 4.63 -0.93 -4.22
CA ASN A 202 4.08 -0.56 -2.92
C ASN A 202 4.80 0.69 -2.41
N VAL A 203 4.04 1.72 -2.09
CA VAL A 203 4.55 2.99 -1.59
C VAL A 203 4.03 3.22 -0.18
N VAL A 204 4.95 3.47 0.74
CA VAL A 204 4.64 3.79 2.13
C VAL A 204 5.10 5.21 2.40
N VAL A 205 4.18 6.07 2.82
CA VAL A 205 4.47 7.46 3.17
C VAL A 205 4.25 7.67 4.66
N ASN A 206 5.30 8.15 5.33
CA ASN A 206 5.31 8.45 6.76
C ASN A 206 5.65 9.92 7.01
N LYS A 207 4.94 10.55 7.93
CA LYS A 207 5.27 11.87 8.45
C LYS A 207 4.80 11.98 9.90
N ASP A 208 5.62 12.63 10.74
CA ASP A 208 5.26 12.87 12.14
C ASP A 208 3.97 13.67 12.23
N GLY A 209 3.09 13.24 13.13
CA GLY A 209 1.75 13.84 13.30
C GLY A 209 0.69 13.35 12.31
N TYR A 210 1.03 12.48 11.36
CA TYR A 210 0.12 11.92 10.35
C TYR A 210 0.04 10.40 10.41
N GLU A 211 -1.08 9.86 9.95
CA GLU A 211 -1.24 8.42 9.76
C GLU A 211 -0.35 7.94 8.61
N THR A 212 0.22 6.74 8.75
CA THR A 212 0.98 6.11 7.67
C THR A 212 0.07 5.81 6.49
N LYS A 213 0.41 6.34 5.31
CA LYS A 213 -0.30 6.05 4.07
C LYS A 213 0.40 4.94 3.31
N LYS A 214 -0.36 3.90 2.95
CA LYS A 214 0.07 2.83 2.05
C LYS A 214 -0.75 2.91 0.77
N LEU A 215 -0.10 2.83 -0.37
CA LEU A 215 -0.76 2.82 -1.68
C LEU A 215 0.05 2.01 -2.67
N ASN A 216 -0.61 1.54 -3.71
CA ASN A 216 0.02 0.90 -4.85
C ASN A 216 0.08 1.89 -6.01
N ILE A 217 1.22 1.93 -6.68
CA ILE A 217 1.41 2.69 -7.93
C ILE A 217 1.55 1.68 -9.05
N ALA A 218 0.70 1.77 -10.05
CA ALA A 218 0.82 1.03 -11.30
C ALA A 218 1.24 1.96 -12.45
N THR A 219 1.77 1.37 -13.50
CA THR A 219 2.13 2.09 -14.73
C THR A 219 0.92 2.84 -15.30
N GLY A 220 1.05 4.14 -15.49
CA GLY A 220 -0.03 5.02 -15.99
C GLY A 220 -0.55 6.03 -14.96
N ASP A 221 -0.16 5.91 -13.71
CA ASP A 221 -0.49 6.87 -12.65
C ASP A 221 0.50 8.05 -12.69
N THR A 222 0.17 9.13 -13.38
CA THR A 222 1.00 10.35 -13.45
C THR A 222 0.42 11.48 -12.62
N ASP A 223 1.29 12.28 -12.01
CA ASP A 223 1.02 13.59 -11.38
C ASP A 223 -0.18 13.60 -10.40
N LYS A 224 -0.14 12.75 -9.37
CA LYS A 224 -1.18 12.66 -8.34
C LYS A 224 -0.74 13.25 -7.00
N ASN A 225 -1.72 13.72 -6.24
CA ASN A 225 -1.52 14.07 -4.84
C ASN A 225 -1.65 12.82 -3.96
N ILE A 226 -0.71 12.65 -3.02
CA ILE A 226 -0.82 11.66 -1.95
C ILE A 226 -1.25 12.43 -0.70
N ALA A 227 -2.51 12.23 -0.31
CA ALA A 227 -3.10 12.89 0.86
C ALA A 227 -2.81 12.09 2.14
N LEU A 228 -2.27 12.76 3.15
CA LEU A 228 -2.06 12.20 4.48
C LEU A 228 -3.11 12.73 5.45
N THR A 229 -3.70 11.85 6.22
CA THR A 229 -4.64 12.16 7.30
C THR A 229 -3.86 12.51 8.55
N GLN A 230 -4.15 13.65 9.15
CA GLN A 230 -3.56 14.02 10.44
C GLN A 230 -4.03 13.03 11.51
N LYS A 231 -3.12 12.57 12.36
CA LYS A 231 -3.48 11.74 13.52
C LYS A 231 -4.41 12.54 14.42
N LYS A 232 -5.62 12.05 14.60
CA LYS A 232 -6.49 12.59 15.64
C LYS A 232 -5.88 12.22 16.99
N THR A 233 -5.59 13.22 17.81
CA THR A 233 -5.37 12.97 19.23
C THR A 233 -6.72 12.50 19.77
N VAL A 234 -6.91 11.19 19.89
CA VAL A 234 -8.11 10.64 20.52
C VAL A 234 -7.97 10.95 21.99
N VAL A 235 -8.70 11.97 22.45
CA VAL A 235 -8.95 12.14 23.87
C VAL A 235 -10.02 11.09 24.19
N THR A 236 -9.60 9.94 24.72
CA THR A 236 -10.53 9.00 25.33
C THR A 236 -11.13 9.67 26.57
N GLU A 237 -12.38 9.33 26.93
CA GLU A 237 -13.05 9.79 28.17
C GLU A 237 -12.26 9.44 29.45
N ASP A 238 -11.28 8.60 29.37
CA ASP A 238 -10.31 8.31 30.43
C ASP A 238 -9.36 9.51 30.59
N ALA A 239 -9.37 10.09 31.77
CA ALA A 239 -8.66 11.29 32.16
C ALA A 239 -7.27 11.41 31.51
N ILE A 240 -7.02 12.53 30.85
CA ILE A 240 -5.68 12.87 30.36
C ILE A 240 -4.77 12.92 31.59
N VAL A 241 -3.92 11.92 31.77
CA VAL A 241 -2.93 11.93 32.86
C VAL A 241 -1.87 12.95 32.49
N ILE A 242 -1.98 14.12 33.07
CA ILE A 242 -1.00 15.20 32.98
C ILE A 242 -0.07 15.03 34.16
N GLU A 243 1.24 14.96 33.90
CA GLU A 243 2.22 15.03 34.97
C GLU A 243 2.03 16.30 35.76
N ASN A 244 2.27 16.25 37.09
CA ASN A 244 2.02 17.36 37.99
C ASN A 244 2.68 18.67 37.54
N ILE A 245 1.90 19.77 37.63
CA ILE A 245 2.44 21.11 37.42
C ILE A 245 3.09 21.55 38.74
N TYR A 246 4.40 21.71 38.74
CA TYR A 246 5.18 22.10 39.90
C TYR A 246 5.35 23.60 39.99
N PHE A 247 5.29 24.10 41.22
CA PHE A 247 5.51 25.49 41.60
C PHE A 247 6.64 25.56 42.64
N ASP A 248 7.31 26.70 42.75
CA ASP A 248 8.21 26.94 43.86
C ASP A 248 7.45 27.07 45.18
N PHE A 249 8.16 26.82 46.26
CA PHE A 249 7.57 26.98 47.58
C PHE A 249 7.03 28.41 47.79
N ASN A 250 5.79 28.51 48.25
CA ASN A 250 5.06 29.77 48.40
C ASN A 250 4.92 30.63 47.14
N LYS A 251 5.03 30.07 45.93
CA LYS A 251 4.88 30.81 44.69
C LYS A 251 3.83 30.17 43.79
N SER A 252 3.28 30.99 42.92
CA SER A 252 2.40 30.58 41.80
C SER A 252 3.08 30.65 40.43
N THR A 253 4.40 30.95 40.41
CA THR A 253 5.18 30.96 39.17
C THR A 253 5.40 29.54 38.69
N ILE A 254 5.00 29.25 37.44
CA ILE A 254 5.17 27.93 36.82
C ILE A 254 6.66 27.66 36.59
N LYS A 255 7.13 26.51 37.04
CA LYS A 255 8.49 26.06 36.77
C LYS A 255 8.67 25.67 35.31
N LYS A 256 9.89 25.88 34.78
CA LYS A 256 10.23 25.57 33.38
C LYS A 256 9.98 24.11 33.02
N GLU A 257 10.21 23.18 33.92
CA GLU A 257 9.93 21.75 33.76
C GLU A 257 8.43 21.44 33.58
N SER A 258 7.56 22.27 34.22
CA SER A 258 6.09 22.12 34.06
C SER A 258 5.54 22.75 32.78
N GLU A 259 6.34 23.56 32.08
CA GLU A 259 5.92 24.08 30.77
C GLU A 259 5.72 22.97 29.74
N LEU A 260 6.47 21.86 29.83
CA LEU A 260 6.28 20.70 28.94
C LEU A 260 4.90 20.06 29.11
N SER A 261 4.46 19.88 30.37
CA SER A 261 3.13 19.33 30.69
C SER A 261 2.02 20.29 30.24
N LEU A 262 2.17 21.60 30.46
CA LEU A 262 1.23 22.59 29.98
C LEU A 262 1.19 22.69 28.44
N ASN A 263 2.31 22.53 27.75
CA ASN A 263 2.33 22.52 26.29
C ASN A 263 1.59 21.29 25.72
N LYS A 264 1.61 20.13 26.39
CA LYS A 264 0.78 18.98 26.01
C LYS A 264 -0.71 19.32 26.09
N ILE A 265 -1.14 20.04 27.14
CA ILE A 265 -2.53 20.54 27.27
C ILE A 265 -2.87 21.49 26.12
N VAL A 266 -1.98 22.45 25.82
CA VAL A 266 -2.14 23.38 24.70
C VAL A 266 -2.35 22.64 23.39
N GLU A 267 -1.56 21.61 23.12
CA GLU A 267 -1.68 20.80 21.90
C GLU A 267 -3.02 20.05 21.86
N VAL A 268 -3.44 19.45 22.96
CA VAL A 268 -4.72 18.75 23.05
C VAL A 268 -5.88 19.72 22.79
N LEU A 269 -5.89 20.89 23.43
CA LEU A 269 -6.97 21.86 23.29
C LEU A 269 -7.03 22.48 21.88
N LYS A 270 -5.88 22.76 21.26
CA LYS A 270 -5.81 23.23 19.88
C LYS A 270 -6.37 22.23 18.87
N ASN A 271 -6.14 20.94 19.14
CA ASN A 271 -6.61 19.86 18.27
C ASN A 271 -8.09 19.47 18.55
N ASN A 272 -8.67 19.96 19.67
CA ASN A 272 -10.05 19.63 20.07
C ASN A 272 -10.78 20.92 20.49
N THR A 273 -11.15 21.75 19.53
CA THR A 273 -11.73 23.07 19.75
C THR A 273 -13.08 23.09 20.48
N ASN A 274 -13.75 21.93 20.54
CA ASN A 274 -15.02 21.75 21.28
C ASN A 274 -14.81 21.26 22.72
N MET A 275 -13.56 21.03 23.14
CA MET A 275 -13.24 20.60 24.48
C MET A 275 -13.08 21.79 25.40
N SER A 276 -13.63 21.70 26.61
CA SER A 276 -13.36 22.63 27.71
C SER A 276 -12.72 21.89 28.87
N ILE A 277 -11.84 22.55 29.60
CA ILE A 277 -11.18 21.97 30.78
C ILE A 277 -11.42 22.83 32.01
N THR A 278 -11.41 22.17 33.17
CA THR A 278 -11.40 22.83 34.47
C THR A 278 -10.03 22.67 35.12
N ILE A 279 -9.42 23.77 35.54
CA ILE A 279 -8.10 23.78 36.19
C ILE A 279 -8.32 23.89 37.70
N ASN A 280 -7.99 22.83 38.42
CA ASN A 280 -7.99 22.80 39.88
C ASN A 280 -6.56 22.76 40.39
N ALA A 281 -6.24 23.54 41.41
CA ALA A 281 -4.95 23.50 42.07
C ALA A 281 -5.15 23.28 43.57
N HIS A 282 -4.24 22.54 44.16
CA HIS A 282 -4.25 22.19 45.56
C HIS A 282 -2.90 22.59 46.22
N THR A 283 -2.90 22.84 47.51
CA THR A 283 -1.72 23.03 48.33
C THR A 283 -1.64 21.90 49.36
N ASP A 284 -0.48 21.76 50.03
CA ASP A 284 -0.39 20.91 51.20
C ASP A 284 -1.15 21.54 52.40
N SER A 285 -1.25 20.82 53.51
CA SER A 285 -1.95 21.23 54.71
C SER A 285 -1.14 22.20 55.62
N LYS A 286 0.01 22.69 55.15
CA LYS A 286 0.83 23.65 55.90
C LYS A 286 0.37 25.08 55.68
N GLY A 287 0.03 25.79 56.76
CA GLY A 287 -0.48 27.15 56.71
C GLY A 287 -1.96 27.23 57.11
N SER A 288 -2.53 28.45 57.08
CA SER A 288 -3.96 28.64 57.34
C SER A 288 -4.78 28.30 56.08
N ASP A 289 -6.01 27.88 56.29
CA ASP A 289 -6.94 27.54 55.16
C ASP A 289 -7.12 28.71 54.20
N ALA A 290 -7.27 29.94 54.74
CA ALA A 290 -7.41 31.13 53.90
C ALA A 290 -6.16 31.41 53.05
N TYR A 291 -4.97 31.17 53.60
CA TYR A 291 -3.72 31.31 52.88
C TYR A 291 -3.60 30.23 51.78
N ASN A 292 -3.88 28.98 52.11
CA ASN A 292 -3.83 27.86 51.16
C ASN A 292 -4.85 28.01 50.04
N GLN A 293 -6.03 28.51 50.33
CA GLN A 293 -7.05 28.85 49.33
C GLN A 293 -6.52 29.90 48.33
N THR A 294 -5.96 31.02 48.85
CA THR A 294 -5.40 32.09 48.02
C THR A 294 -4.23 31.59 47.15
N LEU A 295 -3.38 30.73 47.68
CA LEU A 295 -2.23 30.18 46.97
C LEU A 295 -2.68 29.22 45.87
N SER A 296 -3.67 28.34 46.14
CA SER A 296 -4.21 27.42 45.14
C SER A 296 -4.89 28.15 44.00
N GLU A 297 -5.71 29.15 44.31
CA GLU A 297 -6.34 30.01 43.29
C GLU A 297 -5.30 30.73 42.41
N SER A 298 -4.23 31.27 43.03
CA SER A 298 -3.16 31.92 42.28
C SER A 298 -2.42 30.96 41.35
N ARG A 299 -2.24 29.71 41.77
CA ARG A 299 -1.62 28.65 40.95
C ARG A 299 -2.52 28.26 39.75
N ALA A 300 -3.81 28.02 39.99
CA ALA A 300 -4.77 27.74 38.93
C ALA A 300 -4.84 28.90 37.92
N LYS A 301 -4.85 30.15 38.40
CA LYS A 301 -4.81 31.36 37.58
C LYS A 301 -3.55 31.45 36.73
N SER A 302 -2.39 31.07 37.26
CA SER A 302 -1.14 31.07 36.49
C SER A 302 -1.15 30.05 35.36
N ALA A 303 -1.66 28.85 35.60
CA ALA A 303 -1.84 27.83 34.56
C ALA A 303 -2.84 28.30 33.49
N TYR A 304 -3.97 28.87 33.88
CA TYR A 304 -4.97 29.44 32.94
C TYR A 304 -4.36 30.55 32.07
N GLN A 305 -3.61 31.49 32.68
CA GLN A 305 -2.95 32.56 31.94
C GLN A 305 -1.90 32.04 30.96
N TYR A 306 -1.20 30.96 31.32
CA TYR A 306 -0.27 30.29 30.40
C TYR A 306 -0.98 29.78 29.16
N LEU A 307 -2.13 29.11 29.32
CA LEU A 307 -2.93 28.60 28.20
C LEU A 307 -3.43 29.73 27.30
N LEU A 308 -3.98 30.83 27.89
CA LEU A 308 -4.38 32.01 27.12
C LEU A 308 -3.23 32.59 26.31
N LYS A 309 -2.03 32.72 26.91
CA LYS A 309 -0.82 33.23 26.25
C LYS A 309 -0.40 32.34 25.07
N LYS A 310 -0.71 31.05 25.12
CA LYS A 310 -0.44 30.07 24.03
C LYS A 310 -1.55 30.03 22.98
N GLY A 311 -2.56 30.89 23.09
CA GLY A 311 -3.62 31.05 22.10
C GLY A 311 -4.83 30.13 22.29
N ILE A 312 -5.02 29.57 23.49
CA ILE A 312 -6.26 28.85 23.83
C ILE A 312 -7.35 29.85 24.18
N PRO A 313 -8.56 29.77 23.57
CA PRO A 313 -9.67 30.66 23.89
C PRO A 313 -10.13 30.53 25.33
N ALA A 314 -10.58 31.65 25.94
CA ALA A 314 -11.09 31.65 27.32
C ALA A 314 -12.37 30.82 27.52
N THR A 315 -13.02 30.41 26.44
CA THR A 315 -14.22 29.56 26.43
C THR A 315 -13.90 28.07 26.41
N GLN A 316 -12.66 27.73 26.28
CA GLN A 316 -12.15 26.38 26.20
C GLN A 316 -11.38 26.01 27.50
#